data_043ef2d72db0bf0b3bd7119e7ec84fc2
#
_entry.id   043ef2d72db0bf0b3bd7119e7ec84fc2
#
_cell.length_a   1.000
_cell.length_b   1.000
_cell.length_c   1.000
_cell.angle_alpha   90.00
_cell.angle_beta   90.00
_cell.angle_gamma   90.00
#
_symmetry.space_group_name_H-M   'P 1'
#
loop_
_entity.id
_entity.type
_entity.pdbx_description
1 polymer ?
#
loop_
_entity_poly.entity_id
_entity_poly.type
_entity_poly.pdbx_seq_one_letter_code
_entity_poly.pdbx_strand_id
1 'polypeptide(L)'
;MTTEPLSLTSRLPQVGTTVFTQMSQLAAEHGAVNLGQGFPDFHCDPKLVDLVTEAMHAGHNQYPFMTGVPALREAVAAKIAALYGHRYDAAAEI
;
A
#
# COMPACT_ATOMS: atom_id res chain seq x y z
N MET A 1 -7.51 42.78 20.04
CA MET A 1 -7.87 41.38 20.37
C MET A 1 -6.64 40.54 20.09
N THR A 2 -5.87 40.18 21.10
CA THR A 2 -4.73 39.28 21.01
C THR A 2 -5.31 37.85 21.01
N THR A 3 -5.25 37.20 19.85
CA THR A 3 -5.59 35.78 19.76
C THR A 3 -4.43 34.99 20.38
N GLU A 4 -4.66 34.40 21.54
CA GLU A 4 -3.71 33.43 22.10
C GLU A 4 -3.52 32.24 21.10
N PRO A 5 -2.28 31.78 20.87
CA PRO A 5 -2.04 30.66 20.00
C PRO A 5 -2.68 29.39 20.58
N LEU A 6 -3.40 28.67 19.74
CA LEU A 6 -4.02 27.40 20.11
C LEU A 6 -2.92 26.41 20.52
N SER A 7 -2.88 26.01 21.79
CA SER A 7 -1.96 25.00 22.29
C SER A 7 -2.60 23.62 22.21
N LEU A 8 -2.02 22.73 21.39
CA LEU A 8 -2.43 21.33 21.29
C LEU A 8 -1.51 20.44 22.15
N THR A 9 -2.11 19.75 23.09
CA THR A 9 -1.39 18.78 23.92
C THR A 9 -1.47 17.39 23.32
N SER A 10 -0.31 16.76 23.04
CA SER A 10 -0.28 15.37 22.58
C SER A 10 -0.77 14.42 23.67
N ARG A 11 -1.62 13.46 23.30
CA ARG A 11 -2.02 12.36 24.20
C ARG A 11 -0.93 11.33 24.38
N LEU A 12 0.05 11.30 23.48
CA LEU A 12 1.15 10.34 23.45
C LEU A 12 2.50 11.08 23.36
N PRO A 13 2.88 11.86 24.38
CA PRO A 13 4.08 12.71 24.32
C PRO A 13 5.38 11.91 24.28
N GLN A 14 5.35 10.61 24.61
CA GLN A 14 6.49 9.72 24.60
C GLN A 14 6.68 8.98 23.27
N VAL A 15 5.72 9.11 22.32
CA VAL A 15 5.83 8.48 21.00
C VAL A 15 6.59 9.40 20.07
N GLY A 16 7.78 8.99 19.73
CA GLY A 16 8.64 9.67 18.76
C GLY A 16 8.69 8.98 17.41
N THR A 17 9.71 9.32 16.64
CA THR A 17 10.01 8.72 15.33
C THR A 17 10.39 7.25 15.49
N THR A 18 9.94 6.40 14.56
CA THR A 18 10.26 4.97 14.58
C THR A 18 11.73 4.71 14.25
N VAL A 19 12.27 3.59 14.73
CA VAL A 19 13.64 3.15 14.40
C VAL A 19 13.84 3.00 12.88
N PHE A 20 12.83 2.60 12.14
CA PHE A 20 12.87 2.49 10.67
C PHE A 20 13.14 3.85 10.00
N THR A 21 12.46 4.89 10.46
CA THR A 21 12.67 6.25 9.94
C THR A 21 14.08 6.74 10.28
N GLN A 22 14.54 6.52 11.51
CA GLN A 22 15.89 6.94 11.94
C GLN A 22 16.99 6.24 11.14
N MET A 23 16.88 4.92 10.93
CA MET A 23 17.87 4.15 10.16
C MET A 23 17.84 4.52 8.68
N SER A 24 16.68 4.75 8.10
CA SER A 24 16.57 5.19 6.70
C SER A 24 17.15 6.58 6.49
N GLN A 25 16.92 7.49 7.43
CA GLN A 25 17.50 8.82 7.38
C GLN A 25 19.03 8.76 7.53
N LEU A 26 19.54 7.99 8.46
CA LEU A 26 20.98 7.80 8.67
C LEU A 26 21.66 7.21 7.42
N ALA A 27 21.05 6.21 6.80
CA ALA A 27 21.53 5.63 5.56
C ALA A 27 21.61 6.69 4.43
N ALA A 28 20.58 7.53 4.30
CA ALA A 28 20.56 8.59 3.32
C ALA A 28 21.64 9.67 3.58
N GLU A 29 21.80 10.09 4.83
CA GLU A 29 22.81 11.08 5.25
C GLU A 29 24.24 10.63 4.95
N HIS A 30 24.51 9.33 5.09
CA HIS A 30 25.82 8.74 4.84
C HIS A 30 25.99 8.14 3.43
N GLY A 31 25.00 8.26 2.55
CA GLY A 31 25.03 7.65 1.22
C GLY A 31 25.19 6.12 1.26
N ALA A 32 24.72 5.49 2.34
CA ALA A 32 24.86 4.05 2.58
C ALA A 32 23.69 3.27 1.97
N VAL A 33 23.91 1.99 1.68
CA VAL A 33 22.84 1.07 1.30
C VAL A 33 21.93 0.83 2.52
N ASN A 34 20.64 1.13 2.38
CA ASN A 34 19.68 0.90 3.46
C ASN A 34 19.30 -0.58 3.54
N LEU A 35 19.84 -1.28 4.52
CA LEU A 35 19.51 -2.67 4.82
C LEU A 35 18.45 -2.81 5.94
N GLY A 36 17.96 -1.70 6.47
CA GLY A 36 16.97 -1.69 7.56
C GLY A 36 15.55 -2.01 7.10
N GLN A 37 15.23 -1.76 5.84
CA GLN A 37 13.97 -2.11 5.20
C GLN A 37 14.22 -2.64 3.80
N GLY A 38 13.58 -3.78 3.47
CA GLY A 38 13.57 -4.29 2.11
C GLY A 38 12.55 -3.52 1.26
N PHE A 39 13.00 -2.92 0.17
CA PHE A 39 12.14 -2.37 -0.88
C PHE A 39 12.81 -2.55 -2.23
N PRO A 40 12.03 -2.69 -3.32
CA PRO A 40 12.60 -2.80 -4.65
C PRO A 40 13.38 -1.52 -5.03
N ASP A 41 14.56 -1.68 -5.61
CA ASP A 41 15.37 -0.61 -6.19
C ASP A 41 15.11 -0.42 -7.70
N PHE A 42 14.07 -1.05 -8.21
CA PHE A 42 13.60 -0.98 -9.59
C PHE A 42 12.14 -0.52 -9.65
N HIS A 43 11.76 0.07 -10.76
CA HIS A 43 10.39 0.51 -11.00
C HIS A 43 9.48 -0.68 -11.30
N CYS A 44 8.18 -0.55 -10.98
CA CYS A 44 7.20 -1.54 -11.40
C CYS A 44 7.04 -1.53 -12.93
N ASP A 45 6.51 -2.63 -13.48
CA ASP A 45 6.25 -2.75 -14.90
C ASP A 45 5.38 -1.57 -15.40
N PRO A 46 5.80 -0.83 -16.45
CA PRO A 46 5.02 0.28 -17.01
C PRO A 46 3.59 -0.11 -17.37
N LYS A 47 3.37 -1.33 -17.84
CA LYS A 47 2.03 -1.83 -18.13
C LYS A 47 1.11 -1.84 -16.90
N LEU A 48 1.66 -2.13 -15.71
CA LEU A 48 0.88 -2.07 -14.47
C LEU A 48 0.47 -0.61 -14.15
N VAL A 49 1.37 0.34 -14.38
CA VAL A 49 1.08 1.77 -14.20
C VAL A 49 -0.02 2.22 -15.15
N ASP A 50 0.05 1.81 -16.42
CA ASP A 50 -0.96 2.13 -17.43
C ASP A 50 -2.33 1.55 -17.04
N LEU A 51 -2.40 0.29 -16.62
CA LEU A 51 -3.64 -0.36 -16.17
C LEU A 51 -4.27 0.35 -14.95
N VAL A 52 -3.45 0.80 -14.00
CA VAL A 52 -3.95 1.60 -12.85
C VAL A 52 -4.52 2.93 -13.35
N THR A 53 -3.82 3.59 -14.26
CA THR A 53 -4.26 4.86 -14.84
C THR A 53 -5.59 4.69 -15.60
N GLU A 54 -5.71 3.64 -16.43
CA GLU A 54 -6.94 3.30 -17.12
C GLU A 54 -8.11 3.05 -16.16
N ALA A 55 -7.89 2.28 -15.08
CA ALA A 55 -8.90 2.02 -14.07
C ALA A 55 -9.37 3.31 -13.38
N MET A 56 -8.44 4.22 -13.08
CA MET A 56 -8.77 5.52 -12.48
C MET A 56 -9.61 6.38 -13.45
N HIS A 57 -9.25 6.44 -14.72
CA HIS A 57 -10.03 7.14 -15.74
C HIS A 57 -11.41 6.51 -15.98
N ALA A 58 -11.52 5.19 -15.84
CA ALA A 58 -12.77 4.46 -15.92
C ALA A 58 -13.70 4.66 -14.69
N GLY A 59 -13.25 5.40 -13.69
CA GLY A 59 -14.06 5.75 -12.53
C GLY A 59 -14.01 4.73 -11.38
N HIS A 60 -13.07 3.78 -11.38
CA HIS A 60 -12.88 2.83 -10.29
C HIS A 60 -12.16 3.47 -9.09
N ASN A 61 -12.74 4.53 -8.53
CA ASN A 61 -12.12 5.38 -7.51
C ASN A 61 -12.85 5.31 -6.14
N GLN A 62 -13.81 4.40 -5.97
CA GLN A 62 -14.59 4.27 -4.75
C GLN A 62 -14.21 3.02 -3.96
N TYR A 63 -14.55 3.05 -2.67
CA TYR A 63 -14.36 1.89 -1.81
C TYR A 63 -15.21 0.70 -2.28
N PRO A 64 -14.62 -0.48 -2.42
CA PRO A 64 -15.38 -1.69 -2.72
C PRO A 64 -16.12 -2.19 -1.45
N PHE A 65 -16.95 -3.23 -1.62
CA PHE A 65 -17.45 -4.00 -0.48
C PHE A 65 -16.28 -4.63 0.30
N MET A 66 -16.50 -4.94 1.58
CA MET A 66 -15.47 -5.53 2.45
C MET A 66 -14.87 -6.83 1.90
N THR A 67 -15.66 -7.60 1.16
CA THR A 67 -15.24 -8.83 0.50
C THR A 67 -14.42 -8.60 -0.78
N GLY A 68 -14.25 -7.35 -1.19
CA GLY A 68 -13.53 -6.98 -2.40
C GLY A 68 -14.41 -6.94 -3.65
N VAL A 69 -13.80 -6.49 -4.75
CA VAL A 69 -14.47 -6.38 -6.06
C VAL A 69 -14.68 -7.77 -6.64
N PRO A 70 -15.90 -8.14 -7.08
CA PRO A 70 -16.18 -9.47 -7.64
C PRO A 70 -15.23 -9.86 -8.78
N ALA A 71 -14.96 -8.94 -9.71
CA ALA A 71 -14.03 -9.19 -10.83
C ALA A 71 -12.60 -9.54 -10.36
N LEU A 72 -12.11 -8.95 -9.25
CA LEU A 72 -10.81 -9.31 -8.68
C LEU A 72 -10.84 -10.73 -8.09
N ARG A 73 -11.88 -11.08 -7.37
CA ARG A 73 -12.05 -12.42 -6.77
C ARG A 73 -12.12 -13.51 -7.83
N GLU A 74 -12.88 -13.26 -8.92
CA GLU A 74 -12.94 -14.15 -10.09
C GLU A 74 -11.56 -14.30 -10.76
N ALA A 75 -10.83 -13.20 -10.95
CA ALA A 75 -9.50 -13.22 -11.51
C ALA A 75 -8.49 -13.99 -10.64
N VAL A 76 -8.58 -13.85 -9.30
CA VAL A 76 -7.77 -14.62 -8.35
C VAL A 76 -8.09 -16.11 -8.45
N ALA A 77 -9.37 -16.50 -8.44
CA ALA A 77 -9.79 -17.89 -8.60
C ALA A 77 -9.29 -18.49 -9.91
N ALA A 78 -9.44 -17.77 -11.02
CA ALA A 78 -8.96 -18.20 -12.33
C ALA A 78 -7.43 -18.36 -12.37
N LYS A 79 -6.69 -17.42 -11.79
CA LYS A 79 -5.22 -17.47 -11.70
C LYS A 79 -4.75 -18.69 -10.91
N ILE A 80 -5.35 -18.95 -9.75
CA ILE A 80 -4.98 -20.12 -8.92
C ILE A 80 -5.30 -21.40 -9.65
N ALA A 81 -6.45 -21.50 -10.31
CA ALA A 81 -6.81 -22.68 -11.08
C ALA A 81 -5.81 -22.94 -12.23
N ALA A 82 -5.38 -21.88 -12.92
CA ALA A 82 -4.42 -22.01 -14.02
C ALA A 82 -3.01 -22.39 -13.55
N LEU A 83 -2.54 -21.85 -12.41
CA LEU A 83 -1.17 -22.06 -11.94
C LEU A 83 -1.01 -23.32 -11.08
N TYR A 84 -2.01 -23.67 -10.31
CA TYR A 84 -1.94 -24.72 -9.27
C TYR A 84 -2.97 -25.84 -9.45
N GLY A 85 -3.87 -25.74 -10.46
CA GLY A 85 -4.89 -26.74 -10.73
C GLY A 85 -6.02 -26.81 -9.69
N HIS A 86 -6.02 -25.94 -8.67
CA HIS A 86 -7.03 -25.93 -7.64
C HIS A 86 -8.11 -24.89 -7.96
N ARG A 87 -9.38 -25.25 -7.76
CA ARG A 87 -10.54 -24.38 -8.02
C ARG A 87 -11.16 -23.93 -6.73
N TYR A 88 -11.28 -22.60 -6.57
CA TYR A 88 -11.98 -21.95 -5.48
C TYR A 88 -13.29 -21.32 -5.98
N ASP A 89 -14.31 -21.32 -5.12
CA ASP A 89 -15.50 -20.51 -5.33
C ASP A 89 -15.15 -19.03 -5.05
N ALA A 90 -15.18 -18.21 -6.10
CA ALA A 90 -14.86 -16.80 -5.98
C ALA A 90 -15.81 -16.02 -5.04
N ALA A 91 -17.03 -16.53 -4.81
CA ALA A 91 -18.01 -15.86 -3.96
C ALA A 91 -17.89 -16.24 -2.48
N ALA A 92 -17.42 -17.44 -2.17
CA ALA A 92 -17.42 -17.97 -0.82
C ALA A 92 -16.02 -18.19 -0.20
N GLU A 93 -14.99 -18.37 -1.03
CA GLU A 93 -13.67 -18.81 -0.58
C GLU A 93 -12.52 -17.82 -0.88
N ILE A 94 -12.83 -16.69 -1.55
CA ILE A 94 -11.86 -15.62 -1.85
C ILE A 94 -12.32 -14.29 -1.28
#